data_3a8630e6c5acbdc8dff40224f09a93c0
#
_entry.id   3a8630e6c5acbdc8dff40224f09a93c0
#
_cell.length_a   1.000
_cell.length_b   1.000
_cell.length_c   1.000
_cell.angle_alpha   90.00
_cell.angle_beta   90.00
_cell.angle_gamma   90.00
#
_symmetry.space_group_name_H-M   'P 1'
#
loop_
_entity.id
_entity.type
_entity.pdbx_description
1 polymer ?
#
loop_
_entity_poly.entity_id
_entity_poly.type
_entity_poly.pdbx_seq_one_letter_code
_entity_poly.pdbx_strand_id
1 'polypeptide(L)'
;MTPPSTLVQVQSSQPLPSQNGIAAYHENGSEDGRYVSEEEYWAVYYENSDFHYEWNNGRLEEKPMADYAQFRLYLWFLGLVKDYLYVTKSGRMIGLELAFRMALAHKTAIRKPDLAIVLNSNAIALLDKDRSYKGIFDICIESISDSTKGEVERDTITKLQEYAAAGVKEYYILDEREIETEFYRLNSRGIYVPLMPKDGIIRSQVMPGFQFRLADLYRLPEPPQMIDDPVYQGFVSPFLRTERLRAEEALQIAAKERTRAERYAAMLKSMGVALDDDPAAQ
;
A
#
# COMPACT_ATOMS: atom_id res chain seq x y z
N MET A 1 -0.64 33.93 -50.63
CA MET A 1 0.81 34.01 -50.42
C MET A 1 1.09 33.48 -49.04
N THR A 2 1.52 32.22 -48.93
CA THR A 2 1.89 31.52 -47.73
C THR A 2 3.42 31.62 -47.52
N PRO A 3 3.95 31.94 -46.34
CA PRO A 3 5.39 31.98 -46.15
C PRO A 3 5.97 30.56 -45.97
N PRO A 4 7.20 30.32 -46.33
CA PRO A 4 7.81 28.99 -46.33
C PRO A 4 8.25 28.53 -44.93
N SER A 5 8.04 27.24 -44.67
CA SER A 5 8.51 26.53 -43.51
C SER A 5 10.05 26.47 -43.50
N THR A 6 10.66 26.99 -42.44
CA THR A 6 12.09 26.85 -42.21
C THR A 6 12.31 25.54 -41.43
N LEU A 7 12.87 24.54 -42.11
CA LEU A 7 13.39 23.33 -41.50
C LEU A 7 14.66 23.66 -40.71
N VAL A 8 14.61 23.51 -39.40
CA VAL A 8 15.81 23.57 -38.56
C VAL A 8 16.52 22.22 -38.70
N GLN A 9 17.67 22.23 -39.36
CA GLN A 9 18.62 21.11 -39.34
C GLN A 9 19.26 21.01 -37.95
N VAL A 10 18.95 19.93 -37.25
CA VAL A 10 19.72 19.55 -36.06
C VAL A 10 21.01 18.85 -36.52
N GLN A 11 22.11 19.52 -36.38
CA GLN A 11 23.43 18.89 -36.54
C GLN A 11 23.69 17.91 -35.41
N SER A 12 23.72 16.64 -35.76
CA SER A 12 24.23 15.57 -34.90
C SER A 12 25.75 15.51 -35.08
N SER A 13 26.49 15.76 -34.04
CA SER A 13 27.85 15.25 -33.93
C SER A 13 28.41 15.41 -32.51
N GLN A 14 28.07 14.47 -31.65
CA GLN A 14 28.99 13.98 -30.64
C GLN A 14 28.98 12.45 -30.67
N PRO A 15 30.09 11.76 -30.72
CA PRO A 15 30.15 10.32 -30.63
C PRO A 15 29.72 9.91 -29.23
N LEU A 16 28.80 8.96 -29.18
CA LEU A 16 28.41 8.24 -27.96
C LEU A 16 29.67 7.64 -27.32
N PRO A 17 29.82 7.68 -25.98
CA PRO A 17 30.92 7.02 -25.31
C PRO A 17 30.90 5.53 -25.65
N SER A 18 32.11 5.00 -25.90
CA SER A 18 32.32 3.61 -26.32
C SER A 18 31.60 2.61 -25.44
N GLN A 19 30.94 1.64 -26.08
CA GLN A 19 30.15 0.55 -25.46
C GLN A 19 30.91 -0.37 -24.51
N ASN A 20 32.18 -0.11 -24.21
CA ASN A 20 33.04 -0.94 -23.34
C ASN A 20 32.74 -0.80 -21.83
N GLY A 21 31.84 0.10 -21.42
CA GLY A 21 31.44 0.25 -20.02
C GLY A 21 30.15 -0.45 -19.63
N ILE A 22 29.34 -0.92 -20.59
CA ILE A 22 28.03 -1.53 -20.34
C ILE A 22 28.12 -3.06 -20.30
N ALA A 23 29.16 -3.65 -20.87
CA ALA A 23 29.32 -5.10 -20.93
C ALA A 23 29.68 -5.78 -19.58
N ALA A 24 30.04 -5.01 -18.54
CA ALA A 24 30.39 -5.58 -17.23
C ALA A 24 29.17 -5.79 -16.30
N TYR A 25 27.98 -5.32 -16.66
CA TYR A 25 26.78 -5.40 -15.80
C TYR A 25 25.83 -6.55 -16.12
N HIS A 26 26.11 -7.37 -17.11
CA HIS A 26 25.19 -8.45 -17.57
C HIS A 26 25.71 -9.89 -17.39
N GLU A 27 26.80 -10.11 -16.67
CA GLU A 27 27.31 -11.47 -16.44
C GLU A 27 26.70 -12.17 -15.21
N ASN A 28 26.02 -11.46 -14.31
CA ASN A 28 25.37 -12.10 -13.15
C ASN A 28 23.86 -12.15 -13.37
N GLY A 29 23.38 -13.24 -13.97
CA GLY A 29 21.96 -13.60 -13.92
C GLY A 29 21.50 -13.85 -12.47
N SER A 30 20.19 -14.08 -12.26
CA SER A 30 19.65 -14.44 -10.95
C SER A 30 20.40 -15.62 -10.33
N GLU A 31 20.70 -15.51 -9.07
CA GLU A 31 21.29 -16.58 -8.24
C GLU A 31 20.23 -17.28 -7.37
N ASP A 32 18.97 -17.30 -7.81
CA ASP A 32 17.90 -18.03 -7.13
C ASP A 32 18.28 -19.48 -6.86
N GLY A 33 18.06 -19.94 -5.66
CA GLY A 33 18.41 -21.29 -5.23
C GLY A 33 19.85 -21.50 -4.80
N ARG A 34 20.76 -20.52 -4.97
CA ARG A 34 22.15 -20.60 -4.50
C ARG A 34 22.22 -20.73 -2.98
N TYR A 35 23.18 -21.54 -2.52
CA TYR A 35 23.46 -21.66 -1.08
C TYR A 35 24.56 -20.68 -0.67
N VAL A 36 24.26 -19.84 0.33
CA VAL A 36 25.16 -18.85 0.93
C VAL A 36 25.00 -18.84 2.44
N SER A 37 26.04 -18.41 3.15
CA SER A 37 25.93 -18.23 4.61
C SER A 37 25.03 -17.03 4.94
N GLU A 38 24.56 -16.92 6.18
CA GLU A 38 23.79 -15.78 6.65
C GLU A 38 24.61 -14.49 6.57
N GLU A 39 25.91 -14.55 6.89
CA GLU A 39 26.84 -13.42 6.80
C GLU A 39 27.02 -12.93 5.36
N GLU A 40 27.17 -13.87 4.41
CA GLU A 40 27.28 -13.56 2.98
C GLU A 40 25.97 -12.93 2.48
N TYR A 41 24.80 -13.43 2.89
CA TYR A 41 23.50 -12.84 2.55
C TYR A 41 23.43 -11.38 2.97
N TRP A 42 23.75 -11.07 4.23
CA TRP A 42 23.69 -9.70 4.74
C TRP A 42 24.69 -8.78 4.08
N ALA A 43 25.90 -9.27 3.74
CA ALA A 43 26.98 -8.46 3.17
C ALA A 43 26.82 -8.21 1.66
N VAL A 44 26.26 -9.17 0.92
CA VAL A 44 26.26 -9.16 -0.56
C VAL A 44 24.85 -9.03 -1.13
N TYR A 45 23.90 -9.79 -0.64
CA TYR A 45 22.59 -9.96 -1.29
C TYR A 45 21.48 -9.08 -0.72
N TYR A 46 21.64 -8.61 0.52
CA TYR A 46 20.59 -7.84 1.18
C TYR A 46 20.47 -6.42 0.63
N GLU A 47 21.60 -5.69 0.51
CA GLU A 47 21.61 -4.27 0.14
C GLU A 47 22.25 -3.98 -1.23
N ASN A 48 23.08 -4.88 -1.74
CA ASN A 48 23.95 -4.61 -2.89
C ASN A 48 23.63 -5.43 -4.13
N SER A 49 22.58 -6.25 -4.10
CA SER A 49 22.19 -7.09 -5.24
C SER A 49 21.25 -6.35 -6.19
N ASP A 50 21.41 -6.57 -7.49
CA ASP A 50 20.49 -6.11 -8.52
C ASP A 50 19.14 -6.86 -8.48
N PHE A 51 19.08 -7.98 -7.75
CA PHE A 51 17.90 -8.79 -7.53
C PHE A 51 17.49 -8.79 -6.08
N HIS A 52 16.19 -8.90 -5.81
CA HIS A 52 15.64 -8.93 -4.45
C HIS A 52 15.56 -10.36 -3.95
N TYR A 53 16.41 -10.70 -2.98
CA TYR A 53 16.43 -12.02 -2.38
C TYR A 53 15.92 -12.02 -0.94
N GLU A 54 15.23 -13.10 -0.59
CA GLU A 54 15.06 -13.60 0.75
C GLU A 54 16.09 -14.71 1.03
N TRP A 55 16.28 -15.07 2.29
CA TRP A 55 17.20 -16.13 2.67
C TRP A 55 16.51 -17.16 3.54
N ASN A 56 16.54 -18.42 3.13
CA ASN A 56 15.87 -19.54 3.76
C ASN A 56 16.88 -20.64 4.09
N ASN A 57 17.41 -20.60 5.31
CA ASN A 57 18.32 -21.62 5.84
C ASN A 57 19.47 -21.95 4.89
N GLY A 58 20.15 -20.96 4.41
CA GLY A 58 21.28 -21.09 3.48
C GLY A 58 20.94 -20.85 2.03
N ARG A 59 19.67 -20.93 1.63
CA ARG A 59 19.26 -20.79 0.24
C ARG A 59 18.75 -19.39 -0.06
N LEU A 60 19.21 -18.80 -1.16
CA LEU A 60 18.62 -17.59 -1.73
C LEU A 60 17.29 -17.94 -2.40
N GLU A 61 16.30 -17.10 -2.18
CA GLU A 61 14.97 -17.17 -2.81
C GLU A 61 14.65 -15.80 -3.40
N GLU A 62 14.65 -15.71 -4.73
CA GLU A 62 14.31 -14.47 -5.43
C GLU A 62 12.84 -14.13 -5.24
N LYS A 63 12.55 -12.84 -5.06
CA LYS A 63 11.18 -12.32 -5.02
C LYS A 63 10.69 -12.07 -6.45
N PRO A 64 9.51 -12.60 -6.83
CA PRO A 64 8.94 -12.36 -8.14
C PRO A 64 8.51 -10.89 -8.33
N MET A 65 8.43 -10.46 -9.57
CA MET A 65 7.85 -9.18 -9.92
C MET A 65 6.32 -9.29 -10.01
N ALA A 66 5.62 -8.33 -9.44
CA ALA A 66 4.17 -8.24 -9.56
C ALA A 66 3.77 -7.68 -10.94
N ASP A 67 2.64 -8.15 -11.47
CA ASP A 67 1.99 -7.52 -12.61
C ASP A 67 1.20 -6.26 -12.18
N TYR A 68 0.62 -5.55 -13.15
CA TYR A 68 -0.09 -4.29 -12.87
C TYR A 68 -1.39 -4.48 -12.09
N ALA A 69 -2.11 -5.59 -12.27
CA ALA A 69 -3.36 -5.86 -11.58
C ALA A 69 -3.09 -6.13 -10.10
N GLN A 70 -2.12 -6.99 -9.81
CA GLN A 70 -1.65 -7.28 -8.46
C GLN A 70 -1.10 -6.03 -7.78
N PHE A 71 -0.32 -5.20 -8.50
CA PHE A 71 0.19 -3.93 -7.99
C PHE A 71 -0.93 -2.96 -7.59
N ARG A 72 -2.03 -2.87 -8.37
CA ARG A 72 -3.18 -2.04 -8.03
C ARG A 72 -3.88 -2.51 -6.74
N LEU A 73 -4.07 -3.82 -6.59
CA LEU A 73 -4.65 -4.40 -5.39
C LEU A 73 -3.78 -4.10 -4.18
N TYR A 74 -2.47 -4.33 -4.30
CA TYR A 74 -1.50 -4.00 -3.25
C TYR A 74 -1.56 -2.52 -2.86
N LEU A 75 -1.53 -1.60 -3.83
CA LEU A 75 -1.61 -0.15 -3.56
C LEU A 75 -2.90 0.24 -2.85
N TRP A 76 -4.02 -0.33 -3.25
CA TRP A 76 -5.30 -0.06 -2.61
C TRP A 76 -5.28 -0.52 -1.15
N PHE A 77 -4.80 -1.73 -0.89
CA PHE A 77 -4.70 -2.27 0.45
C PHE A 77 -3.72 -1.48 1.33
N LEU A 78 -2.57 -1.13 0.77
CA LEU A 78 -1.58 -0.26 1.44
C LEU A 78 -2.20 1.08 1.81
N GLY A 79 -3.03 1.66 0.92
CA GLY A 79 -3.79 2.89 1.19
C GLY A 79 -4.68 2.77 2.42
N LEU A 80 -5.45 1.66 2.54
CA LEU A 80 -6.28 1.39 3.70
C LEU A 80 -5.48 1.31 5.00
N VAL A 81 -4.39 0.55 5.00
CA VAL A 81 -3.53 0.41 6.17
C VAL A 81 -2.91 1.74 6.55
N LYS A 82 -2.44 2.51 5.57
CA LYS A 82 -1.88 3.85 5.78
C LYS A 82 -2.89 4.79 6.44
N ASP A 83 -4.10 4.86 5.92
CA ASP A 83 -5.16 5.73 6.44
C ASP A 83 -5.53 5.33 7.87
N TYR A 84 -5.69 4.03 8.13
CA TYR A 84 -5.96 3.52 9.47
C TYR A 84 -4.85 3.90 10.47
N LEU A 85 -3.60 3.63 10.14
CA LEU A 85 -2.46 3.96 11.01
C LEU A 85 -2.28 5.47 11.18
N TYR A 86 -2.62 6.26 10.15
CA TYR A 86 -2.60 7.71 10.24
C TYR A 86 -3.61 8.23 11.26
N VAL A 87 -4.82 7.67 11.29
CA VAL A 87 -5.88 8.07 12.23
C VAL A 87 -5.59 7.57 13.65
N THR A 88 -5.27 6.28 13.77
CA THR A 88 -5.15 5.65 15.10
C THR A 88 -3.81 5.89 15.77
N LYS A 89 -2.78 6.22 15.00
CA LYS A 89 -1.38 6.33 15.47
C LYS A 89 -0.92 5.08 16.24
N SER A 90 -1.49 3.91 15.92
CA SER A 90 -1.30 2.65 16.67
C SER A 90 -0.04 1.89 16.31
N GLY A 91 0.64 2.26 15.23
CA GLY A 91 1.83 1.55 14.75
C GLY A 91 2.48 2.21 13.54
N ARG A 92 3.43 1.50 12.96
CA ARG A 92 4.15 1.86 11.73
C ARG A 92 3.98 0.75 10.72
N MET A 93 3.83 1.11 9.46
CA MET A 93 3.88 0.16 8.35
C MET A 93 5.22 0.21 7.65
N ILE A 94 5.60 -0.91 7.07
CA ILE A 94 6.83 -1.10 6.32
C ILE A 94 6.46 -1.83 5.04
N GLY A 95 7.02 -1.39 3.91
CA GLY A 95 6.88 -2.06 2.61
C GLY A 95 8.21 -2.51 2.05
N LEU A 96 8.13 -3.43 1.17
CA LEU A 96 9.04 -3.86 0.10
C LEU A 96 10.44 -4.38 0.49
N GLU A 97 11.21 -3.77 1.35
CA GLU A 97 12.65 -4.08 1.40
C GLU A 97 13.16 -4.40 2.81
N LEU A 98 12.40 -4.09 3.83
CA LEU A 98 12.87 -4.27 5.20
C LEU A 98 12.67 -5.72 5.67
N ALA A 99 13.76 -6.46 5.72
CA ALA A 99 13.74 -7.83 6.19
C ALA A 99 13.63 -7.92 7.72
N PHE A 100 13.17 -9.07 8.18
CA PHE A 100 13.31 -9.51 9.56
C PHE A 100 13.82 -10.94 9.63
N ARG A 101 14.55 -11.23 10.69
CA ARG A 101 15.17 -12.53 10.93
C ARG A 101 14.34 -13.35 11.89
N MET A 102 14.01 -14.56 11.51
CA MET A 102 13.27 -15.53 12.32
C MET A 102 14.18 -16.70 12.70
N ALA A 103 14.49 -16.83 13.99
CA ALA A 103 15.17 -18.02 14.54
C ALA A 103 14.09 -19.05 14.91
N LEU A 104 13.81 -19.98 14.01
CA LEU A 104 12.81 -21.01 14.19
C LEU A 104 13.45 -22.28 14.81
N ALA A 105 12.62 -23.19 15.31
CA ALA A 105 13.11 -24.38 16.02
C ALA A 105 14.07 -25.26 15.19
N HIS A 106 13.89 -25.30 13.86
CA HIS A 106 14.64 -26.18 12.98
C HIS A 106 15.44 -25.46 11.89
N LYS A 107 15.27 -24.14 11.78
CA LYS A 107 15.96 -23.33 10.77
C LYS A 107 15.97 -21.84 11.12
N THR A 108 16.77 -21.10 10.42
CA THR A 108 16.67 -19.63 10.37
C THR A 108 16.14 -19.20 9.00
N ALA A 109 15.24 -18.23 8.98
CA ALA A 109 14.79 -17.60 7.75
C ALA A 109 14.84 -16.07 7.88
N ILE A 110 15.14 -15.40 6.79
CA ILE A 110 15.10 -13.95 6.67
C ILE A 110 14.11 -13.64 5.55
N ARG A 111 13.00 -12.97 5.91
CA ARG A 111 11.92 -12.66 4.99
C ARG A 111 11.74 -11.16 4.83
N LYS A 112 11.30 -10.76 3.64
CA LYS A 112 10.94 -9.40 3.25
C LYS A 112 9.48 -9.37 2.84
N PRO A 113 8.51 -9.29 3.77
CA PRO A 113 7.10 -9.23 3.40
C PRO A 113 6.83 -7.98 2.55
N ASP A 114 5.87 -8.08 1.63
CA ASP A 114 5.52 -6.95 0.74
C ASP A 114 4.98 -5.77 1.54
N LEU A 115 4.24 -6.06 2.62
CA LEU A 115 3.81 -5.07 3.60
C LEU A 115 3.83 -5.70 5.00
N ALA A 116 4.37 -4.99 5.98
CA ALA A 116 4.33 -5.41 7.36
C ALA A 116 3.96 -4.28 8.31
N ILE A 117 3.49 -4.63 9.50
CA ILE A 117 3.06 -3.68 10.51
C ILE A 117 3.75 -4.00 11.84
N VAL A 118 4.31 -2.96 12.46
CA VAL A 118 4.81 -2.97 13.83
C VAL A 118 3.92 -2.08 14.67
N LEU A 119 3.19 -2.64 15.63
CA LEU A 119 2.36 -1.87 16.54
C LEU A 119 3.22 -1.20 17.61
N ASN A 120 2.73 -0.10 18.18
CA ASN A 120 3.38 0.57 19.29
C ASN A 120 3.47 -0.30 20.56
N SER A 121 2.66 -1.35 20.65
CA SER A 121 2.69 -2.35 21.72
C SER A 121 3.71 -3.49 21.47
N ASN A 122 4.39 -3.50 20.31
CA ASN A 122 5.43 -4.48 20.03
C ASN A 122 6.61 -4.27 21.00
N ALA A 123 7.18 -5.37 21.47
CA ALA A 123 8.30 -5.31 22.42
C ALA A 123 9.56 -4.65 21.83
N ILE A 124 9.73 -4.76 20.51
CA ILE A 124 10.86 -4.17 19.79
C ILE A 124 10.33 -3.04 18.90
N ALA A 125 10.73 -1.81 19.21
CA ALA A 125 10.35 -0.66 18.39
C ALA A 125 11.08 -0.67 17.05
N LEU A 126 10.38 -0.27 15.98
CA LEU A 126 11.00 0.04 14.71
C LEU A 126 11.55 1.47 14.74
N LEU A 127 12.84 1.63 14.44
CA LEU A 127 13.51 2.92 14.43
C LEU A 127 13.65 3.46 12.99
N ASP A 128 13.73 4.78 12.85
CA ASP A 128 13.76 5.44 11.53
C ASP A 128 15.01 5.10 10.68
N LYS A 129 16.08 4.63 11.32
CA LYS A 129 17.33 4.25 10.64
C LYS A 129 17.55 2.74 10.56
N ASP A 130 16.56 1.95 10.95
CA ASP A 130 16.66 0.50 10.83
C ASP A 130 16.69 0.11 9.35
N ARG A 131 17.71 -0.63 8.96
CA ARG A 131 17.83 -1.24 7.63
C ARG A 131 17.24 -2.65 7.58
N SER A 132 17.06 -3.27 8.75
CA SER A 132 16.32 -4.52 8.95
C SER A 132 15.64 -4.47 10.30
N TYR A 133 14.44 -5.05 10.43
CA TYR A 133 13.73 -5.06 11.68
C TYR A 133 14.30 -6.13 12.63
N LYS A 134 14.56 -5.75 13.88
CA LYS A 134 15.19 -6.61 14.87
C LYS A 134 14.20 -7.40 15.73
N GLY A 135 12.91 -7.16 15.55
CA GLY A 135 11.81 -7.88 16.19
C GLY A 135 11.07 -8.81 15.24
N ILE A 136 9.90 -9.24 15.67
CA ILE A 136 8.92 -9.95 14.84
C ILE A 136 7.78 -8.99 14.51
N PHE A 137 7.40 -8.89 13.26
CA PHE A 137 6.29 -8.07 12.83
C PHE A 137 4.97 -8.53 13.47
N ASP A 138 4.08 -7.60 13.77
CA ASP A 138 2.76 -7.94 14.29
C ASP A 138 1.85 -8.50 13.19
N ILE A 139 1.95 -7.96 11.98
CA ILE A 139 1.22 -8.41 10.81
C ILE A 139 2.18 -8.46 9.62
N CYS A 140 2.11 -9.55 8.84
CA CYS A 140 2.77 -9.67 7.54
C CYS A 140 1.71 -9.83 6.44
N ILE A 141 1.94 -9.21 5.31
CA ILE A 141 1.07 -9.26 4.13
C ILE A 141 1.95 -9.58 2.93
N GLU A 142 1.59 -10.62 2.20
CA GLU A 142 2.21 -11.01 0.93
C GLU A 142 1.21 -10.79 -0.20
N SER A 143 1.72 -10.36 -1.33
CA SER A 143 0.96 -10.01 -2.52
C SER A 143 1.39 -10.94 -3.64
N ILE A 144 0.62 -12.01 -3.87
CA ILE A 144 0.97 -13.05 -4.84
C ILE A 144 0.78 -12.52 -6.25
N SER A 145 1.84 -12.54 -7.06
CA SER A 145 1.78 -12.28 -8.49
C SER A 145 1.43 -13.56 -9.28
N ASP A 146 1.27 -13.48 -10.60
CA ASP A 146 1.14 -14.64 -11.50
C ASP A 146 2.47 -15.39 -11.57
N SER A 147 2.77 -16.07 -10.50
CA SER A 147 4.04 -16.66 -10.14
C SER A 147 4.08 -18.15 -10.49
N THR A 148 5.26 -18.73 -10.46
CA THR A 148 5.42 -20.16 -10.55
C THR A 148 4.74 -20.87 -9.37
N LYS A 149 4.35 -22.14 -9.55
CA LYS A 149 3.77 -22.95 -8.48
C LYS A 149 4.64 -22.95 -7.21
N GLY A 150 5.98 -22.97 -7.36
CA GLY A 150 6.89 -22.94 -6.22
C GLY A 150 6.86 -21.63 -5.43
N GLU A 151 6.64 -20.50 -6.09
CA GLU A 151 6.51 -19.20 -5.44
C GLU A 151 5.17 -19.09 -4.70
N VAL A 152 4.07 -19.57 -5.30
CA VAL A 152 2.78 -19.65 -4.62
C VAL A 152 2.86 -20.55 -3.38
N GLU A 153 3.46 -21.75 -3.49
CA GLU A 153 3.68 -22.65 -2.35
C GLU A 153 4.58 -22.02 -1.25
N ARG A 154 5.51 -21.15 -1.65
CA ARG A 154 6.33 -20.42 -0.69
C ARG A 154 5.48 -19.53 0.20
N ASP A 155 4.55 -18.74 -0.36
CA ASP A 155 3.72 -17.82 0.39
C ASP A 155 2.57 -18.53 1.11
N THR A 156 1.91 -19.51 0.46
CA THR A 156 0.74 -20.20 1.00
C THR A 156 1.07 -21.31 2.00
N ILE A 157 2.28 -21.88 1.95
CA ILE A 157 2.68 -23.01 2.81
C ILE A 157 3.91 -22.65 3.65
N THR A 158 5.03 -22.28 3.00
CA THR A 158 6.30 -22.11 3.70
C THR A 158 6.28 -20.91 4.63
N LYS A 159 5.94 -19.71 4.14
CA LYS A 159 5.86 -18.50 4.96
C LYS A 159 4.72 -18.58 5.97
N LEU A 160 3.59 -19.23 5.62
CA LEU A 160 2.50 -19.47 6.57
C LEU A 160 3.00 -20.19 7.83
N GLN A 161 3.79 -21.24 7.66
CA GLN A 161 4.38 -21.99 8.76
C GLN A 161 5.46 -21.21 9.51
N GLU A 162 6.33 -20.52 8.79
CA GLU A 162 7.42 -19.71 9.36
C GLU A 162 6.87 -18.55 10.19
N TYR A 163 5.90 -17.80 9.66
CA TYR A 163 5.29 -16.67 10.37
C TYR A 163 4.51 -17.09 11.60
N ALA A 164 3.78 -18.20 11.51
CA ALA A 164 3.14 -18.78 12.71
C ALA A 164 4.15 -19.17 13.79
N ALA A 165 5.21 -19.88 13.41
CA ALA A 165 6.25 -20.31 14.34
C ALA A 165 7.06 -19.15 14.93
N ALA A 166 7.23 -18.06 14.18
CA ALA A 166 7.87 -16.84 14.65
C ALA A 166 6.99 -16.00 15.58
N GLY A 167 5.66 -16.20 15.56
CA GLY A 167 4.72 -15.44 16.38
C GLY A 167 4.15 -14.19 15.71
N VAL A 168 4.17 -14.09 14.37
CA VAL A 168 3.44 -13.07 13.62
C VAL A 168 1.95 -13.25 13.90
N LYS A 169 1.29 -12.21 14.40
CA LYS A 169 -0.08 -12.34 14.96
C LYS A 169 -1.16 -12.48 13.88
N GLU A 170 -1.00 -11.80 12.76
CA GLU A 170 -1.88 -11.95 11.59
C GLU A 170 -1.04 -12.05 10.31
N TYR A 171 -1.49 -12.88 9.39
CA TYR A 171 -0.87 -13.09 8.09
C TYR A 171 -1.93 -13.01 6.99
N TYR A 172 -1.70 -12.15 6.01
CA TYR A 172 -2.63 -11.93 4.91
C TYR A 172 -1.95 -12.25 3.59
N ILE A 173 -2.66 -12.94 2.74
CA ILE A 173 -2.28 -13.25 1.37
C ILE A 173 -3.26 -12.53 0.45
N LEU A 174 -2.75 -11.69 -0.42
CA LEU A 174 -3.53 -10.94 -1.40
C LEU A 174 -3.24 -11.51 -2.79
N ASP A 175 -4.26 -11.98 -3.49
CA ASP A 175 -4.18 -12.50 -4.85
C ASP A 175 -5.29 -11.86 -5.70
N GLU A 176 -4.93 -11.10 -6.72
CA GLU A 176 -5.86 -10.39 -7.58
C GLU A 176 -6.77 -11.34 -8.38
N ARG A 177 -6.34 -12.60 -8.56
CA ARG A 177 -7.10 -13.65 -9.26
C ARG A 177 -8.19 -14.31 -8.42
N GLU A 178 -8.32 -13.93 -7.13
CA GLU A 178 -9.27 -14.52 -6.17
C GLU A 178 -9.03 -16.00 -5.84
N ILE A 179 -7.85 -16.55 -6.14
CA ILE A 179 -7.55 -17.99 -5.98
C ILE A 179 -6.97 -18.26 -4.58
N GLU A 180 -5.93 -17.50 -4.20
CA GLU A 180 -5.15 -17.76 -2.98
C GLU A 180 -5.34 -16.67 -1.92
N THR A 181 -6.34 -15.80 -2.07
CA THR A 181 -6.61 -14.74 -1.07
C THR A 181 -7.08 -15.35 0.24
N GLU A 182 -6.25 -15.19 1.28
CA GLU A 182 -6.48 -15.76 2.60
C GLU A 182 -6.04 -14.80 3.70
N PHE A 183 -6.72 -14.88 4.83
CA PHE A 183 -6.42 -14.07 6.03
C PHE A 183 -6.34 -14.99 7.23
N TYR A 184 -5.25 -14.89 7.98
CA TYR A 184 -5.00 -15.74 9.13
C TYR A 184 -4.72 -14.93 10.39
N ARG A 185 -5.13 -15.46 11.52
CA ARG A 185 -4.71 -14.98 12.85
C ARG A 185 -4.08 -16.08 13.66
N LEU A 186 -3.07 -15.74 14.45
CA LEU A 186 -2.42 -16.66 15.35
C LEU A 186 -3.29 -16.86 16.62
N ASN A 187 -3.61 -18.11 16.94
CA ASN A 187 -4.32 -18.42 18.19
C ASN A 187 -3.35 -18.59 19.36
N SER A 188 -3.89 -18.78 20.58
CA SER A 188 -3.09 -18.97 21.79
C SER A 188 -2.21 -20.24 21.81
N ARG A 189 -2.39 -21.15 20.85
CA ARG A 189 -1.56 -22.34 20.66
C ARG A 189 -0.42 -22.13 19.65
N GLY A 190 -0.27 -20.93 19.11
CA GLY A 190 0.73 -20.65 18.06
C GLY A 190 0.36 -21.24 16.68
N ILE A 191 -0.93 -21.44 16.41
CA ILE A 191 -1.42 -22.01 15.15
C ILE A 191 -2.27 -20.95 14.45
N TYR A 192 -2.04 -20.74 13.16
CA TYR A 192 -2.91 -19.90 12.36
C TYR A 192 -4.30 -20.52 12.18
N VAL A 193 -5.30 -19.70 12.35
CA VAL A 193 -6.69 -20.01 12.05
C VAL A 193 -7.24 -18.96 11.08
N PRO A 194 -8.07 -19.35 10.10
CA PRO A 194 -8.61 -18.38 9.15
C PRO A 194 -9.44 -17.28 9.82
N LEU A 195 -9.25 -16.05 9.35
CA LEU A 195 -10.12 -14.91 9.63
C LEU A 195 -11.28 -14.96 8.62
N MET A 196 -12.36 -15.65 8.99
CA MET A 196 -13.53 -15.75 8.12
C MET A 196 -14.27 -14.42 8.03
N PRO A 197 -14.68 -13.99 6.83
CA PRO A 197 -15.49 -12.79 6.68
C PRO A 197 -16.84 -12.99 7.39
N LYS A 198 -17.24 -12.00 8.17
CA LYS A 198 -18.59 -11.91 8.73
C LYS A 198 -19.34 -10.81 7.99
N ASP A 199 -20.45 -11.15 7.36
CA ASP A 199 -21.23 -10.26 6.49
C ASP A 199 -20.37 -9.67 5.34
N GLY A 200 -19.45 -10.49 4.78
CA GLY A 200 -18.52 -10.10 3.73
C GLY A 200 -17.38 -9.18 4.19
N ILE A 201 -17.23 -8.94 5.50
CA ILE A 201 -16.23 -8.02 6.06
C ILE A 201 -15.17 -8.81 6.82
N ILE A 202 -13.91 -8.61 6.46
CA ILE A 202 -12.73 -9.05 7.21
C ILE A 202 -12.46 -8.00 8.30
N ARG A 203 -12.17 -8.47 9.52
CA ARG A 203 -11.84 -7.60 10.67
C ARG A 203 -10.56 -8.07 11.32
N SER A 204 -9.56 -7.19 11.38
CA SER A 204 -8.34 -7.46 12.15
C SER A 204 -8.65 -7.53 13.65
N GLN A 205 -8.02 -8.46 14.33
CA GLN A 205 -8.03 -8.54 15.79
C GLN A 205 -6.80 -7.87 16.41
N VAL A 206 -5.76 -7.72 15.61
CA VAL A 206 -4.48 -7.08 16.00
C VAL A 206 -4.55 -5.57 15.84
N MET A 207 -5.34 -5.08 14.87
CA MET A 207 -5.64 -3.66 14.64
C MET A 207 -7.13 -3.39 14.91
N PRO A 208 -7.56 -3.10 16.14
CA PRO A 208 -8.97 -2.91 16.48
C PRO A 208 -9.62 -1.78 15.66
N GLY A 209 -10.68 -2.10 14.92
CA GLY A 209 -11.38 -1.17 14.01
C GLY A 209 -10.84 -1.15 12.58
N PHE A 210 -9.72 -1.80 12.29
CA PHE A 210 -9.32 -2.06 10.91
C PHE A 210 -10.18 -3.16 10.31
N GLN A 211 -10.88 -2.83 9.26
CA GLN A 211 -11.77 -3.74 8.57
C GLN A 211 -11.95 -3.35 7.10
N PHE A 212 -12.34 -4.30 6.28
CA PHE A 212 -12.63 -4.06 4.86
C PHE A 212 -13.57 -5.14 4.32
N ARG A 213 -14.33 -4.80 3.26
CA ARG A 213 -15.10 -5.81 2.55
C ARG A 213 -14.18 -6.64 1.66
N LEU A 214 -14.33 -7.96 1.72
CA LEU A 214 -13.57 -8.87 0.87
C LEU A 214 -13.75 -8.53 -0.62
N ALA A 215 -14.98 -8.25 -1.05
CA ALA A 215 -15.25 -7.88 -2.44
C ALA A 215 -14.58 -6.56 -2.88
N ASP A 216 -14.24 -5.67 -1.96
CA ASP A 216 -13.63 -4.39 -2.30
C ASP A 216 -12.14 -4.52 -2.63
N LEU A 217 -11.49 -5.62 -2.24
CA LEU A 217 -10.13 -5.96 -2.72
C LEU A 217 -10.07 -6.04 -4.26
N TYR A 218 -11.14 -6.46 -4.89
CA TYR A 218 -11.22 -6.67 -6.34
C TYR A 218 -11.90 -5.51 -7.06
N ARG A 219 -12.78 -4.79 -6.36
CA ARG A 219 -13.48 -3.61 -6.90
C ARG A 219 -12.64 -2.35 -6.80
N LEU A 220 -11.71 -2.29 -5.84
CA LEU A 220 -10.80 -1.18 -5.57
C LEU A 220 -11.53 0.18 -5.53
N PRO A 221 -12.55 0.36 -4.67
CA PRO A 221 -13.31 1.61 -4.63
C PRO A 221 -12.40 2.79 -4.27
N GLU A 222 -12.67 3.92 -4.93
CA GLU A 222 -11.95 5.16 -4.68
C GLU A 222 -12.34 5.79 -3.34
N PRO A 223 -11.45 6.56 -2.67
CA PRO A 223 -11.73 7.18 -1.37
C PRO A 223 -13.07 7.92 -1.29
N PRO A 224 -13.52 8.69 -2.30
CA PRO A 224 -14.83 9.35 -2.25
C PRO A 224 -16.03 8.41 -2.12
N GLN A 225 -15.89 7.16 -2.56
CA GLN A 225 -16.93 6.12 -2.45
C GLN A 225 -16.96 5.48 -1.06
N MET A 226 -15.86 5.62 -0.30
CA MET A 226 -15.65 4.96 0.99
C MET A 226 -15.89 5.87 2.21
N ILE A 227 -15.84 7.20 2.06
CA ILE A 227 -15.90 8.15 3.18
C ILE A 227 -17.19 8.11 3.98
N ASP A 228 -18.32 7.76 3.35
CA ASP A 228 -19.63 7.64 4.00
C ASP A 228 -20.00 6.19 4.28
N ASP A 229 -19.18 5.24 3.87
CA ASP A 229 -19.42 3.83 4.08
C ASP A 229 -19.09 3.44 5.54
N PRO A 230 -20.05 2.83 6.28
CA PRO A 230 -19.84 2.42 7.68
C PRO A 230 -18.61 1.53 7.91
N VAL A 231 -18.14 0.81 6.89
CA VAL A 231 -16.95 -0.05 6.99
C VAL A 231 -15.68 0.80 7.06
N TYR A 232 -15.64 1.90 6.32
CA TYR A 232 -14.43 2.69 6.09
C TYR A 232 -14.43 4.07 6.76
N GLN A 233 -15.61 4.63 7.03
CA GLN A 233 -15.77 6.01 7.53
C GLN A 233 -14.97 6.34 8.80
N GLY A 234 -14.57 5.31 9.56
CA GLY A 234 -13.80 5.50 10.79
C GLY A 234 -12.33 5.87 10.55
N PHE A 235 -11.80 5.57 9.38
CA PHE A 235 -10.37 5.77 9.11
C PHE A 235 -10.01 6.19 7.69
N VAL A 236 -10.84 5.93 6.68
CA VAL A 236 -10.54 6.35 5.31
C VAL A 236 -10.77 7.83 5.15
N SER A 237 -9.70 8.53 4.78
CA SER A 237 -9.71 9.96 4.39
C SER A 237 -10.57 10.87 5.28
N PRO A 238 -10.39 10.89 6.61
CA PRO A 238 -11.24 11.67 7.53
C PRO A 238 -11.21 13.18 7.20
N PHE A 239 -10.14 13.67 6.59
CA PHE A 239 -10.06 15.05 6.10
C PHE A 239 -11.04 15.32 4.96
N LEU A 240 -11.14 14.44 3.98
CA LEU A 240 -12.07 14.61 2.86
C LEU A 240 -13.50 14.69 3.35
N ARG A 241 -13.87 13.88 4.35
CA ARG A 241 -15.20 13.97 4.98
C ARG A 241 -15.42 15.32 5.65
N THR A 242 -14.45 15.80 6.39
CA THR A 242 -14.53 17.09 7.07
C THR A 242 -14.64 18.24 6.07
N GLU A 243 -13.83 18.23 5.01
CA GLU A 243 -13.87 19.25 3.95
C GLU A 243 -15.19 19.22 3.19
N ARG A 244 -15.71 18.03 2.90
CA ARG A 244 -17.02 17.89 2.25
C ARG A 244 -18.15 18.46 3.11
N LEU A 245 -18.20 18.15 4.41
CA LEU A 245 -19.20 18.69 5.31
C LEU A 245 -19.11 20.23 5.40
N ARG A 246 -17.91 20.79 5.45
CA ARG A 246 -17.72 22.26 5.43
C ARG A 246 -18.20 22.88 4.13
N ALA A 247 -17.90 22.24 2.98
CA ALA A 247 -18.37 22.71 1.69
C ALA A 247 -19.90 22.66 1.59
N GLU A 248 -20.53 21.60 2.07
CA GLU A 248 -21.99 21.47 2.10
C GLU A 248 -22.63 22.52 2.99
N GLU A 249 -22.08 22.80 4.17
CA GLU A 249 -22.54 23.88 5.05
C GLU A 249 -22.40 25.24 4.38
N ALA A 250 -21.26 25.52 3.76
CA ALA A 250 -21.05 26.78 3.04
C ALA A 250 -22.07 26.99 1.90
N LEU A 251 -22.33 25.93 1.13
CA LEU A 251 -23.37 25.97 0.09
C LEU A 251 -24.77 26.23 0.63
N GLN A 252 -25.12 25.62 1.77
CA GLN A 252 -26.41 25.87 2.43
C GLN A 252 -26.54 27.30 2.93
N ILE A 253 -25.47 27.85 3.50
CA ILE A 253 -25.43 29.25 3.95
C ILE A 253 -25.60 30.18 2.73
N ALA A 254 -24.83 29.96 1.68
CA ALA A 254 -24.92 30.76 0.45
C ALA A 254 -26.32 30.72 -0.18
N ALA A 255 -26.95 29.54 -0.21
CA ALA A 255 -28.32 29.40 -0.69
C ALA A 255 -29.34 30.17 0.15
N LYS A 256 -29.22 30.14 1.48
CA LYS A 256 -30.07 30.92 2.39
C LYS A 256 -29.88 32.43 2.18
N GLU A 257 -28.65 32.90 2.08
CA GLU A 257 -28.34 34.31 1.84
C GLU A 257 -28.85 34.76 0.46
N ARG A 258 -28.72 33.95 -0.57
CA ARG A 258 -29.30 34.25 -1.88
C ARG A 258 -30.82 34.37 -1.83
N THR A 259 -31.52 33.45 -1.20
CA THR A 259 -32.98 33.49 -1.01
C THR A 259 -33.38 34.74 -0.23
N ARG A 260 -32.61 35.12 0.77
CA ARG A 260 -32.84 36.35 1.57
C ARG A 260 -32.64 37.61 0.74
N ALA A 261 -31.56 37.66 -0.08
CA ALA A 261 -31.30 38.78 -0.98
C ALA A 261 -32.39 38.90 -2.03
N GLU A 262 -32.87 37.81 -2.63
CA GLU A 262 -33.98 37.81 -3.58
C GLU A 262 -35.29 38.33 -2.95
N ARG A 263 -35.59 37.95 -1.71
CA ARG A 263 -36.73 38.49 -0.94
C ARG A 263 -36.63 40.01 -0.72
N TYR A 264 -35.44 40.48 -0.31
CA TYR A 264 -35.22 41.91 -0.11
C TYR A 264 -35.30 42.68 -1.46
N ALA A 265 -34.73 42.13 -2.51
CA ALA A 265 -34.83 42.75 -3.84
C ALA A 265 -36.29 42.85 -4.33
N ALA A 266 -37.08 41.80 -4.15
CA ALA A 266 -38.51 41.82 -4.47
C ALA A 266 -39.29 42.86 -3.61
N MET A 267 -38.97 42.98 -2.32
CA MET A 267 -39.59 43.96 -1.43
C MET A 267 -39.24 45.40 -1.85
N LEU A 268 -37.97 45.69 -2.13
CA LEU A 268 -37.51 47.00 -2.60
C LEU A 268 -38.18 47.39 -3.91
N LYS A 269 -38.29 46.42 -4.84
CA LYS A 269 -39.01 46.62 -6.09
C LYS A 269 -40.49 46.94 -5.90
N SER A 270 -41.17 46.31 -4.94
CA SER A 270 -42.54 46.58 -4.59
C SER A 270 -42.76 47.98 -3.96
N MET A 271 -41.71 48.53 -3.34
CA MET A 271 -41.69 49.88 -2.76
C MET A 271 -41.28 50.97 -3.76
N GLY A 272 -41.06 50.62 -5.02
CA GLY A 272 -40.66 51.57 -6.07
C GLY A 272 -39.18 51.99 -6.04
N VAL A 273 -38.34 51.28 -5.30
CA VAL A 273 -36.90 51.53 -5.23
C VAL A 273 -36.24 50.85 -6.41
N ALA A 274 -35.58 51.59 -7.31
CA ALA A 274 -34.74 51.00 -8.34
C ALA A 274 -33.52 50.40 -7.68
N LEU A 275 -33.23 49.11 -7.99
CA LEU A 275 -31.95 48.48 -7.64
C LEU A 275 -30.99 48.92 -8.75
N ASP A 276 -29.90 49.59 -8.38
CA ASP A 276 -28.82 49.86 -9.33
C ASP A 276 -28.29 48.49 -9.86
N ASP A 277 -28.23 48.36 -11.16
CA ASP A 277 -27.65 47.20 -11.83
C ASP A 277 -26.16 47.07 -11.41
N ASP A 278 -25.77 45.88 -10.98
CA ASP A 278 -24.44 45.51 -10.52
C ASP A 278 -23.35 45.96 -11.53
N PRO A 279 -22.38 46.82 -11.14
CA PRO A 279 -21.30 47.23 -12.01
C PRO A 279 -20.29 46.12 -12.38
N ALA A 280 -20.49 44.87 -11.91
CA ALA A 280 -19.62 43.73 -12.21
C ALA A 280 -20.01 42.94 -13.47
N ALA A 281 -20.97 43.39 -14.24
CA ALA A 281 -21.41 42.72 -15.48
C ALA A 281 -20.89 43.40 -16.78
N GLN A 282 -19.74 44.11 -16.71
CA GLN A 282 -19.03 44.61 -17.92
C GLN A 282 -17.69 43.95 -18.08
#